data_3b2da09e96ed1881a642d619a9508fe7
#
_entry.id   3b2da09e96ed1881a642d619a9508fe7
#
_cell.length_a   1.000
_cell.length_b   1.000
_cell.length_c   1.000
_cell.angle_alpha   90.00
_cell.angle_beta   90.00
_cell.angle_gamma   90.00
#
_symmetry.space_group_name_H-M   'P 1'
#
loop_
_entity.id
_entity.type
_entity.pdbx_description
1 polymer ?
#
loop_
_entity_poly.entity_id
_entity_poly.type
_entity_poly.pdbx_seq_one_letter_code
_entity_poly.pdbx_strand_id
1 'polypeptide(L)'
;MLKYFPTLLLAVCCWALPALALPQVPQQDKVVLRLGMYHNPPYYYTEGVSEPHGLSLDLLKPAARHLGYEIQVIACPFPRCLKMAEQGELDIVAGLIKSPAREQYLYFIQPAMMRFRSSFVFYSQKDNPTRIHRLSELRNYSVAVMRDAVYFPEFDGAGFIQKVEMPSEAVSLDMVHKGRVDFAITVERTADGSFREAGITPDDLIKQPYHVQQVILGYLAFARNSPNYQYAAPLEAMLEKQYQTGLFHLLWQKYQLPTSP
;
A
#
# COMPACT_ATOMS: atom_id res chain seq x y z
N MET A 1 -31.27 -60.13 75.91
CA MET A 1 -32.03 -58.87 75.62
C MET A 1 -31.28 -58.08 74.55
N LEU A 2 -31.68 -58.22 73.32
CA LEU A 2 -31.04 -57.55 72.16
C LEU A 2 -31.98 -56.46 71.69
N LYS A 3 -31.55 -55.18 71.78
CA LYS A 3 -32.32 -54.01 71.30
C LYS A 3 -31.93 -53.69 69.83
N TYR A 4 -32.91 -53.86 68.93
CA TYR A 4 -32.80 -53.40 67.54
C TYR A 4 -32.99 -51.93 67.49
N PHE A 5 -32.03 -51.23 66.82
CA PHE A 5 -32.14 -49.83 66.38
C PHE A 5 -32.53 -49.85 64.89
N PRO A 6 -33.52 -49.08 64.44
CA PRO A 6 -33.82 -48.98 63.05
C PRO A 6 -32.97 -47.82 62.41
N THR A 7 -32.20 -48.14 61.37
CA THR A 7 -31.45 -47.18 60.56
C THR A 7 -32.40 -46.48 59.59
N LEU A 8 -32.59 -45.21 59.82
CA LEU A 8 -33.37 -44.33 58.93
C LEU A 8 -32.52 -43.96 57.68
N LEU A 9 -32.86 -44.48 56.48
CA LEU A 9 -32.26 -44.09 55.21
C LEU A 9 -32.90 -42.79 54.75
N LEU A 10 -32.15 -41.71 54.83
CA LEU A 10 -32.49 -40.43 54.19
C LEU A 10 -32.19 -40.50 52.68
N ALA A 11 -33.26 -40.62 51.88
CA ALA A 11 -33.15 -40.50 50.43
C ALA A 11 -32.98 -39.00 50.03
N VAL A 12 -31.77 -38.63 49.66
CA VAL A 12 -31.48 -37.28 49.07
C VAL A 12 -31.93 -37.27 47.61
N CYS A 13 -33.10 -36.69 47.34
CA CYS A 13 -33.54 -36.37 45.98
C CYS A 13 -32.73 -35.20 45.43
N CYS A 14 -31.71 -35.49 44.61
CA CYS A 14 -31.05 -34.46 43.77
C CYS A 14 -32.01 -33.98 42.67
N TRP A 15 -32.63 -32.85 42.90
CA TRP A 15 -33.34 -32.13 41.84
C TRP A 15 -32.30 -31.52 40.88
N ALA A 16 -32.10 -32.18 39.73
CA ALA A 16 -31.33 -31.60 38.63
C ALA A 16 -32.13 -30.43 38.04
N LEU A 17 -31.73 -29.20 38.36
CA LEU A 17 -32.22 -28.01 37.67
C LEU A 17 -31.79 -28.07 36.21
N PRO A 18 -32.70 -27.91 35.21
CA PRO A 18 -32.29 -27.81 33.82
C PRO A 18 -31.42 -26.55 33.67
N ALA A 19 -30.17 -26.72 33.24
CA ALA A 19 -29.32 -25.63 32.87
C ALA A 19 -29.98 -24.91 31.69
N LEU A 20 -30.50 -23.71 31.95
CA LEU A 20 -30.92 -22.78 30.88
C LEU A 20 -29.70 -22.49 30.00
N ALA A 21 -29.61 -23.14 28.83
CA ALA A 21 -28.65 -22.81 27.83
C ALA A 21 -28.91 -21.36 27.38
N LEU A 22 -28.02 -20.45 27.80
CA LEU A 22 -28.03 -19.08 27.27
C LEU A 22 -27.91 -19.15 25.74
N PRO A 23 -28.72 -18.41 24.99
CA PRO A 23 -28.59 -18.36 23.54
C PRO A 23 -27.17 -17.96 23.20
N GLN A 24 -26.43 -18.84 22.54
CA GLN A 24 -25.13 -18.50 21.98
C GLN A 24 -25.39 -17.39 20.91
N VAL A 25 -24.95 -16.17 21.20
CA VAL A 25 -24.90 -15.11 20.19
C VAL A 25 -24.04 -15.66 19.06
N PRO A 26 -24.56 -15.73 17.82
CA PRO A 26 -23.76 -16.18 16.69
C PRO A 26 -22.46 -15.37 16.67
N GLN A 27 -21.33 -16.01 16.77
CA GLN A 27 -20.03 -15.37 16.58
C GLN A 27 -19.99 -14.99 15.11
N GLN A 28 -20.31 -13.72 14.82
CA GLN A 28 -20.30 -13.19 13.46
C GLN A 28 -18.85 -13.32 12.97
N ASP A 29 -18.63 -14.13 11.94
CA ASP A 29 -17.31 -14.31 11.36
C ASP A 29 -16.73 -12.94 11.05
N LYS A 30 -15.57 -12.66 11.65
CA LYS A 30 -14.92 -11.36 11.53
C LYS A 30 -14.45 -11.17 10.10
N VAL A 31 -14.89 -10.10 9.46
CA VAL A 31 -14.47 -9.76 8.10
C VAL A 31 -12.97 -9.45 8.11
N VAL A 32 -12.20 -10.20 7.33
CA VAL A 32 -10.77 -9.99 7.15
C VAL A 32 -10.52 -9.39 5.77
N LEU A 33 -9.93 -8.18 5.73
CA LEU A 33 -9.55 -7.51 4.51
C LEU A 33 -8.04 -7.66 4.28
N ARG A 34 -7.65 -8.21 3.13
CA ARG A 34 -6.26 -8.48 2.74
C ARG A 34 -5.68 -7.23 2.08
N LEU A 35 -4.72 -6.59 2.76
CA LEU A 35 -4.01 -5.41 2.29
C LEU A 35 -2.68 -5.80 1.66
N GLY A 36 -2.54 -5.59 0.36
CA GLY A 36 -1.25 -5.67 -0.34
C GLY A 36 -0.38 -4.46 -0.03
N MET A 37 0.81 -4.70 0.52
CA MET A 37 1.79 -3.66 0.79
C MET A 37 3.14 -4.04 0.17
N TYR A 38 3.74 -3.10 -0.57
CA TYR A 38 5.13 -3.20 -1.05
C TYR A 38 6.04 -2.32 -0.18
N HIS A 39 7.34 -2.63 -0.20
CA HIS A 39 8.32 -1.81 0.53
C HIS A 39 8.51 -0.47 -0.18
N ASN A 40 8.25 0.65 0.51
CA ASN A 40 8.40 2.01 -0.02
C ASN A 40 8.50 3.02 1.14
N PRO A 41 9.62 3.09 1.86
CA PRO A 41 9.84 4.09 2.90
C PRO A 41 9.78 5.52 2.34
N PRO A 42 9.28 6.49 3.10
CA PRO A 42 8.76 6.39 4.48
C PRO A 42 7.27 6.02 4.59
N TYR A 43 6.60 5.65 3.50
CA TYR A 43 5.16 5.41 3.47
C TYR A 43 4.79 4.00 3.95
N TYR A 44 5.60 3.00 3.59
CA TYR A 44 5.35 1.57 3.86
C TYR A 44 6.64 0.84 4.19
N TYR A 45 6.64 0.12 5.29
CA TYR A 45 7.76 -0.70 5.74
C TYR A 45 7.29 -2.15 5.82
N THR A 46 7.81 -2.99 4.92
CA THR A 46 7.49 -4.43 4.87
C THR A 46 8.74 -5.31 4.94
N GLU A 47 9.94 -4.72 4.82
CA GLU A 47 11.23 -5.39 4.84
C GLU A 47 12.11 -4.80 5.95
N GLY A 48 12.96 -5.64 6.56
CA GLY A 48 13.86 -5.23 7.64
C GLY A 48 13.15 -4.83 8.94
N VAL A 49 11.88 -5.19 9.12
CA VAL A 49 11.04 -4.85 10.28
C VAL A 49 10.39 -6.11 10.86
N SER A 50 10.13 -6.11 12.18
CA SER A 50 9.45 -7.23 12.85
C SER A 50 7.99 -7.38 12.40
N GLU A 51 7.32 -6.26 12.16
CA GLU A 51 5.94 -6.21 11.67
C GLU A 51 5.77 -5.10 10.63
N PRO A 52 4.99 -5.32 9.56
CA PRO A 52 4.67 -4.29 8.60
C PRO A 52 3.98 -3.10 9.27
N HIS A 53 4.40 -1.89 8.91
CA HIS A 53 3.82 -0.64 9.39
C HIS A 53 3.93 0.46 8.33
N GLY A 54 3.27 1.58 8.57
CA GLY A 54 3.32 2.73 7.68
C GLY A 54 1.98 3.46 7.57
N LEU A 55 1.97 4.52 6.80
CA LEU A 55 0.84 5.44 6.66
C LEU A 55 -0.47 4.72 6.33
N SER A 56 -0.47 3.85 5.31
CA SER A 56 -1.69 3.16 4.88
C SER A 56 -2.29 2.29 5.97
N LEU A 57 -1.43 1.59 6.72
CA LEU A 57 -1.88 0.69 7.77
C LEU A 57 -2.43 1.45 8.98
N ASP A 58 -1.78 2.56 9.34
CA ASP A 58 -2.23 3.44 10.42
C ASP A 58 -3.52 4.20 10.09
N LEU A 59 -3.80 4.43 8.81
CA LEU A 59 -5.09 4.94 8.34
C LEU A 59 -6.17 3.85 8.34
N LEU A 60 -5.85 2.66 7.83
CA LEU A 60 -6.83 1.58 7.64
C LEU A 60 -7.23 0.89 8.95
N LYS A 61 -6.27 0.58 9.83
CA LYS A 61 -6.55 -0.17 11.06
C LYS A 61 -7.64 0.46 11.95
N PRO A 62 -7.63 1.78 12.23
CA PRO A 62 -8.69 2.40 13.03
C PRO A 62 -10.04 2.36 12.33
N ALA A 63 -10.08 2.62 11.00
CA ALA A 63 -11.31 2.58 10.21
C ALA A 63 -11.91 1.17 10.19
N ALA A 64 -11.10 0.16 9.89
CA ALA A 64 -11.50 -1.23 9.87
C ALA A 64 -12.01 -1.70 11.23
N ARG A 65 -11.28 -1.39 12.32
CA ARG A 65 -11.69 -1.73 13.68
C ARG A 65 -13.04 -1.14 14.05
N HIS A 66 -13.30 0.12 13.68
CA HIS A 66 -14.60 0.77 13.94
C HIS A 66 -15.75 0.06 13.21
N LEU A 67 -15.48 -0.51 12.04
CA LEU A 67 -16.45 -1.26 11.23
C LEU A 67 -16.53 -2.76 11.61
N GLY A 68 -15.75 -3.22 12.58
CA GLY A 68 -15.68 -4.63 12.96
C GLY A 68 -14.85 -5.50 12.02
N TYR A 69 -14.01 -4.88 11.15
CA TYR A 69 -13.13 -5.59 10.21
C TYR A 69 -11.72 -5.74 10.78
N GLU A 70 -11.00 -6.73 10.26
CA GLU A 70 -9.58 -6.94 10.51
C GLU A 70 -8.76 -6.70 9.25
N ILE A 71 -7.56 -6.12 9.38
CA ILE A 71 -6.63 -5.94 8.26
C ILE A 71 -5.53 -6.99 8.36
N GLN A 72 -5.46 -7.85 7.37
CA GLN A 72 -4.35 -8.78 7.15
C GLN A 72 -3.39 -8.20 6.12
N VAL A 73 -2.15 -7.94 6.51
CA VAL A 73 -1.13 -7.43 5.59
C VAL A 73 -0.50 -8.59 4.82
N ILE A 74 -0.45 -8.43 3.50
CA ILE A 74 0.26 -9.32 2.57
C ILE A 74 1.40 -8.51 1.95
N ALA A 75 2.63 -8.78 2.38
CA ALA A 75 3.81 -8.16 1.78
C ALA A 75 4.07 -8.75 0.38
N CYS A 76 4.17 -7.90 -0.63
CA CYS A 76 4.39 -8.32 -2.01
C CYS A 76 5.15 -7.24 -2.80
N PRO A 77 6.02 -7.61 -3.76
CA PRO A 77 6.56 -6.66 -4.73
C PRO A 77 5.44 -5.94 -5.48
N PHE A 78 5.63 -4.66 -5.80
CA PHE A 78 4.60 -3.81 -6.37
C PHE A 78 3.83 -4.42 -7.56
N PRO A 79 4.49 -4.99 -8.61
CA PRO A 79 3.77 -5.59 -9.72
C PRO A 79 2.95 -6.81 -9.31
N ARG A 80 3.44 -7.58 -8.33
CA ARG A 80 2.73 -8.75 -7.80
C ARG A 80 1.50 -8.34 -7.00
N CYS A 81 1.58 -7.29 -6.18
CA CYS A 81 0.43 -6.76 -5.46
C CYS A 81 -0.69 -6.34 -6.44
N LEU A 82 -0.34 -5.67 -7.55
CA LEU A 82 -1.30 -5.28 -8.57
C LEU A 82 -1.96 -6.50 -9.24
N LYS A 83 -1.15 -7.51 -9.59
CA LYS A 83 -1.67 -8.74 -10.21
C LYS A 83 -2.60 -9.52 -9.28
N MET A 84 -2.23 -9.65 -8.01
CA MET A 84 -3.07 -10.30 -6.99
C MET A 84 -4.39 -9.54 -6.78
N ALA A 85 -4.37 -8.20 -6.81
CA ALA A 85 -5.60 -7.41 -6.74
C ALA A 85 -6.49 -7.59 -7.97
N GLU A 86 -5.92 -7.62 -9.17
CA GLU A 86 -6.65 -7.91 -10.41
C GLU A 86 -7.34 -9.28 -10.35
N GLN A 87 -6.71 -10.26 -9.71
CA GLN A 87 -7.23 -11.62 -9.54
C GLN A 87 -8.20 -11.78 -8.35
N GLY A 88 -8.40 -10.72 -7.53
CA GLY A 88 -9.24 -10.78 -6.33
C GLY A 88 -8.59 -11.51 -5.14
N GLU A 89 -7.28 -11.78 -5.22
CA GLU A 89 -6.51 -12.39 -4.12
C GLU A 89 -6.16 -11.38 -3.02
N LEU A 90 -6.15 -10.09 -3.35
CA LEU A 90 -6.10 -8.98 -2.40
C LEU A 90 -7.41 -8.20 -2.44
N ASP A 91 -7.75 -7.60 -1.31
CA ASP A 91 -8.91 -6.72 -1.21
C ASP A 91 -8.51 -5.27 -1.45
N ILE A 92 -7.38 -4.85 -0.89
CA ILE A 92 -6.89 -3.47 -0.93
C ILE A 92 -5.42 -3.46 -1.33
N VAL A 93 -5.03 -2.47 -2.15
CA VAL A 93 -3.62 -2.11 -2.41
C VAL A 93 -3.41 -0.65 -2.06
N ALA A 94 -2.27 -0.34 -1.44
CA ALA A 94 -1.95 1.00 -0.98
C ALA A 94 -1.03 1.77 -1.95
N GLY A 95 -1.15 3.11 -1.94
CA GLY A 95 -0.19 4.03 -2.57
C GLY A 95 -0.24 4.10 -4.08
N LEU A 96 -1.38 3.83 -4.68
CA LEU A 96 -1.50 3.79 -6.14
C LEU A 96 -1.81 5.16 -6.74
N ILE A 97 -1.07 5.51 -7.79
CA ILE A 97 -1.47 6.57 -8.73
C ILE A 97 -2.60 6.02 -9.58
N LYS A 98 -3.67 6.81 -9.72
CA LYS A 98 -4.85 6.47 -10.51
C LYS A 98 -4.52 6.50 -12.01
N SER A 99 -5.01 5.50 -12.75
CA SER A 99 -4.93 5.47 -14.22
C SER A 99 -6.16 4.77 -14.81
N PRO A 100 -6.53 5.08 -16.08
CA PRO A 100 -7.68 4.44 -16.74
C PRO A 100 -7.58 2.91 -16.77
N ALA A 101 -6.39 2.37 -16.99
CA ALA A 101 -6.17 0.92 -17.00
C ALA A 101 -6.45 0.29 -15.63
N ARG A 102 -6.01 0.93 -14.55
CA ARG A 102 -6.25 0.44 -13.19
C ARG A 102 -7.70 0.58 -12.75
N GLU A 103 -8.42 1.62 -13.21
CA GLU A 103 -9.84 1.83 -12.89
C GLU A 103 -10.75 0.70 -13.40
N GLN A 104 -10.30 -0.09 -14.37
CA GLN A 104 -11.04 -1.24 -14.86
C GLN A 104 -11.19 -2.33 -13.79
N TYR A 105 -10.18 -2.55 -12.94
CA TYR A 105 -10.20 -3.59 -11.93
C TYR A 105 -10.05 -3.09 -10.49
N LEU A 106 -9.78 -1.78 -10.28
CA LEU A 106 -9.66 -1.15 -8.97
C LEU A 106 -10.70 -0.03 -8.79
N TYR A 107 -11.19 0.08 -7.58
CA TYR A 107 -11.95 1.21 -7.07
C TYR A 107 -11.03 2.07 -6.19
N PHE A 108 -10.78 3.31 -6.57
CA PHE A 108 -9.89 4.23 -5.85
C PHE A 108 -10.65 4.93 -4.74
N ILE A 109 -10.34 4.55 -3.50
CA ILE A 109 -10.99 5.07 -2.27
C ILE A 109 -10.62 6.54 -2.06
N GLN A 110 -11.64 7.35 -1.78
CA GLN A 110 -11.47 8.76 -1.44
C GLN A 110 -11.40 8.95 0.10
N PRO A 111 -10.76 10.02 0.58
CA PRO A 111 -9.84 10.90 -0.16
C PRO A 111 -8.50 10.21 -0.47
N ALA A 112 -7.69 10.81 -1.37
CA ALA A 112 -6.32 10.35 -1.58
C ALA A 112 -5.56 10.35 -0.26
N MET A 113 -4.91 9.23 0.07
CA MET A 113 -4.13 9.11 1.31
C MET A 113 -2.82 9.88 1.27
N MET A 114 -2.31 10.16 0.06
CA MET A 114 -1.14 10.98 -0.19
C MET A 114 -1.47 12.06 -1.20
N ARG A 115 -1.08 13.30 -0.90
CA ARG A 115 -1.19 14.44 -1.79
C ARG A 115 0.00 15.35 -1.56
N PHE A 116 0.87 15.47 -2.54
CA PHE A 116 2.04 16.34 -2.46
C PHE A 116 2.46 16.82 -3.85
N ARG A 117 3.08 18.00 -3.90
CA ARG A 117 3.71 18.52 -5.11
C ARG A 117 5.10 17.92 -5.24
N SER A 118 5.39 17.32 -6.40
CA SER A 118 6.70 16.78 -6.72
C SER A 118 6.96 16.87 -8.23
N SER A 119 8.16 16.47 -8.63
CA SER A 119 8.52 16.33 -10.05
C SER A 119 8.79 14.86 -10.37
N PHE A 120 8.38 14.43 -11.55
CA PHE A 120 9.04 13.32 -12.21
C PHE A 120 10.36 13.81 -12.77
N VAL A 121 11.44 13.17 -12.37
CA VAL A 121 12.82 13.53 -12.72
C VAL A 121 13.52 12.36 -13.36
N PHE A 122 14.52 12.67 -14.17
CA PHE A 122 15.35 11.65 -14.82
C PHE A 122 16.76 11.73 -14.27
N TYR A 123 17.37 10.56 -14.06
CA TYR A 123 18.75 10.42 -13.64
C TYR A 123 19.55 9.68 -14.70
N SER A 124 20.80 10.07 -14.92
CA SER A 124 21.77 9.36 -15.77
C SER A 124 23.05 9.07 -15.00
N GLN A 125 23.87 8.20 -15.56
CA GLN A 125 25.20 7.95 -15.03
C GLN A 125 26.04 9.25 -14.99
N LYS A 126 26.96 9.34 -14.03
CA LYS A 126 27.77 10.54 -13.77
C LYS A 126 28.62 10.95 -14.96
N ASP A 127 29.15 9.98 -15.66
CA ASP A 127 30.02 10.20 -16.85
C ASP A 127 29.23 10.39 -18.16
N ASN A 128 27.91 10.30 -18.13
CA ASN A 128 27.08 10.53 -19.29
C ASN A 128 27.08 12.05 -19.64
N PRO A 129 27.59 12.44 -20.82
CA PRO A 129 27.62 13.84 -21.21
C PRO A 129 26.26 14.41 -21.62
N THR A 130 25.29 13.52 -21.86
CA THR A 130 23.96 13.91 -22.37
C THR A 130 23.17 14.66 -21.29
N ARG A 131 22.53 15.75 -21.73
CA ARG A 131 21.58 16.52 -20.91
C ARG A 131 20.26 16.58 -21.62
N ILE A 132 19.19 16.10 -20.95
CA ILE A 132 17.83 16.07 -21.50
C ILE A 132 17.09 17.32 -21.03
N HIS A 133 16.57 18.09 -21.97
CA HIS A 133 15.78 19.32 -21.74
C HIS A 133 14.32 19.14 -22.12
N ARG A 134 13.97 18.10 -22.88
CA ARG A 134 12.60 17.80 -23.33
C ARG A 134 12.42 16.30 -23.56
N LEU A 135 11.19 15.83 -23.44
CA LEU A 135 10.82 14.42 -23.53
C LEU A 135 11.28 13.75 -24.85
N SER A 136 11.19 14.48 -25.98
CA SER A 136 11.55 13.96 -27.32
C SER A 136 13.01 13.56 -27.46
N GLU A 137 13.90 14.10 -26.63
CA GLU A 137 15.33 13.79 -26.66
C GLU A 137 15.65 12.38 -26.08
N LEU A 138 14.70 11.77 -25.37
CA LEU A 138 14.83 10.40 -24.90
C LEU A 138 14.66 9.34 -26.01
N ARG A 139 14.34 9.73 -27.25
CA ARG A 139 14.07 8.82 -28.39
C ARG A 139 15.17 7.78 -28.64
N ASN A 140 16.43 8.16 -28.46
CA ASN A 140 17.58 7.31 -28.79
C ASN A 140 18.20 6.65 -27.56
N TYR A 141 17.52 6.72 -26.42
CA TYR A 141 18.03 6.24 -25.14
C TYR A 141 17.08 5.27 -24.49
N SER A 142 17.64 4.36 -23.70
CA SER A 142 16.92 3.46 -22.81
C SER A 142 16.57 4.18 -21.50
N VAL A 143 15.33 3.98 -21.04
CA VAL A 143 14.86 4.55 -19.76
C VAL A 143 14.37 3.43 -18.87
N ALA A 144 15.04 3.21 -17.75
CA ALA A 144 14.59 2.29 -16.72
C ALA A 144 13.31 2.82 -16.06
N VAL A 145 12.29 1.97 -16.00
CA VAL A 145 10.99 2.24 -15.39
C VAL A 145 10.65 1.11 -14.42
N MET A 146 10.02 1.42 -13.31
CA MET A 146 9.48 0.35 -12.46
C MET A 146 8.29 -0.29 -13.18
N ARG A 147 8.29 -1.63 -13.27
CA ARG A 147 7.22 -2.38 -13.92
C ARG A 147 5.87 -2.02 -13.35
N ASP A 148 4.89 -1.85 -14.23
CA ASP A 148 3.52 -1.47 -13.90
C ASP A 148 3.39 -0.09 -13.21
N ALA A 149 4.46 0.70 -13.07
CA ALA A 149 4.35 2.06 -12.57
C ALA A 149 3.62 2.96 -13.57
N VAL A 150 3.01 4.03 -13.04
CA VAL A 150 2.40 5.11 -13.81
C VAL A 150 3.12 6.39 -13.45
N TYR A 151 3.49 7.17 -14.45
CA TYR A 151 4.22 8.41 -14.29
C TYR A 151 3.35 9.61 -14.71
N PHE A 152 3.53 10.09 -15.94
CA PHE A 152 2.72 11.16 -16.50
C PHE A 152 2.30 10.81 -17.94
N PRO A 153 1.13 11.30 -18.41
CA PRO A 153 0.50 10.83 -19.64
C PRO A 153 1.41 10.89 -20.86
N GLU A 154 2.19 11.97 -21.03
CA GLU A 154 3.06 12.16 -22.19
C GLU A 154 4.23 11.15 -22.20
N PHE A 155 4.77 10.79 -21.04
CA PHE A 155 5.80 9.75 -20.92
C PHE A 155 5.19 8.38 -21.07
N ASP A 156 4.08 8.10 -20.38
CA ASP A 156 3.45 6.79 -20.41
C ASP A 156 2.99 6.41 -21.82
N GLY A 157 2.46 7.40 -22.59
CA GLY A 157 2.03 7.25 -23.97
C GLY A 157 3.16 7.31 -25.01
N ALA A 158 4.41 7.63 -24.62
CA ALA A 158 5.53 7.80 -25.54
C ALA A 158 6.07 6.46 -26.07
N GLY A 159 5.50 5.96 -27.15
CA GLY A 159 5.96 4.72 -27.81
C GLY A 159 7.33 4.81 -28.47
N PHE A 160 7.90 6.02 -28.59
CA PHE A 160 9.23 6.25 -29.17
C PHE A 160 10.37 6.13 -28.13
N ILE A 161 10.07 6.00 -26.84
CA ILE A 161 11.04 5.81 -25.77
C ILE A 161 11.22 4.31 -25.51
N GLN A 162 12.46 3.84 -25.50
CA GLN A 162 12.80 2.48 -25.12
C GLN A 162 12.70 2.35 -23.59
N LYS A 163 11.54 1.96 -23.08
CA LYS A 163 11.32 1.71 -21.65
C LYS A 163 11.83 0.32 -21.29
N VAL A 164 12.68 0.24 -20.27
CA VAL A 164 13.25 -1.01 -19.74
C VAL A 164 12.66 -1.25 -18.36
N GLU A 165 11.82 -2.26 -18.26
CA GLU A 165 11.10 -2.56 -17.02
C GLU A 165 12.01 -3.20 -15.98
N MET A 166 11.96 -2.66 -14.75
CA MET A 166 12.69 -3.13 -13.59
C MET A 166 11.73 -3.55 -12.47
N PRO A 167 12.13 -4.46 -11.57
CA PRO A 167 11.27 -4.91 -10.48
C PRO A 167 11.00 -3.84 -9.42
N SER A 168 11.90 -2.86 -9.24
CA SER A 168 11.77 -1.74 -8.31
C SER A 168 12.45 -0.49 -8.83
N GLU A 169 12.14 0.66 -8.21
CA GLU A 169 12.81 1.93 -8.51
C GLU A 169 14.28 1.90 -8.11
N ALA A 170 14.61 1.24 -7.00
CA ALA A 170 15.99 1.05 -6.55
C ALA A 170 16.83 0.30 -7.60
N VAL A 171 16.28 -0.76 -8.20
CA VAL A 171 16.95 -1.49 -9.29
C VAL A 171 17.09 -0.60 -10.53
N SER A 172 16.11 0.25 -10.83
CA SER A 172 16.21 1.23 -11.95
C SER A 172 17.41 2.17 -11.77
N LEU A 173 17.59 2.71 -10.57
CA LEU A 173 18.71 3.61 -10.23
C LEU A 173 20.06 2.88 -10.28
N ASP A 174 20.13 1.65 -9.72
CA ASP A 174 21.34 0.81 -9.74
C ASP A 174 21.76 0.45 -11.18
N MET A 175 20.81 0.14 -12.07
CA MET A 175 21.10 -0.17 -13.47
C MET A 175 21.69 1.06 -14.19
N VAL A 176 21.20 2.27 -13.91
CA VAL A 176 21.79 3.51 -14.44
C VAL A 176 23.16 3.74 -13.84
N HIS A 177 23.34 3.59 -12.53
CA HIS A 177 24.64 3.75 -11.87
C HIS A 177 25.71 2.82 -12.46
N LYS A 178 25.34 1.59 -12.83
CA LYS A 178 26.19 0.61 -13.50
C LYS A 178 26.36 0.82 -15.01
N GLY A 179 25.75 1.87 -15.58
CA GLY A 179 25.81 2.15 -17.02
C GLY A 179 25.13 1.12 -17.92
N ARG A 180 24.17 0.36 -17.39
CA ARG A 180 23.43 -0.67 -18.13
C ARG A 180 22.17 -0.14 -18.81
N VAL A 181 21.68 1.01 -18.38
CA VAL A 181 20.56 1.76 -18.93
C VAL A 181 20.93 3.23 -18.89
N ASP A 182 20.51 4.00 -19.89
CA ASP A 182 20.96 5.40 -20.04
C ASP A 182 20.34 6.34 -19.00
N PHE A 183 19.05 6.17 -18.71
CA PHE A 183 18.30 7.00 -17.78
C PHE A 183 17.39 6.14 -16.88
N ALA A 184 17.04 6.67 -15.70
CA ALA A 184 15.93 6.19 -14.88
C ALA A 184 14.98 7.35 -14.59
N ILE A 185 13.69 7.07 -14.52
CA ILE A 185 12.66 8.02 -14.09
C ILE A 185 12.20 7.70 -12.67
N THR A 186 12.07 8.72 -11.83
CA THR A 186 11.60 8.61 -10.45
C THR A 186 10.66 9.74 -10.05
N VAL A 187 9.96 9.61 -8.94
CA VAL A 187 9.31 10.72 -8.25
C VAL A 187 10.32 11.34 -7.28
N GLU A 188 10.80 12.54 -7.57
CA GLU A 188 11.91 13.21 -6.86
C GLU A 188 11.77 13.15 -5.32
N ARG A 189 10.57 13.46 -4.82
CA ARG A 189 10.32 13.57 -3.38
C ARG A 189 10.32 12.24 -2.62
N THR A 190 10.17 11.12 -3.33
CA THR A 190 10.16 9.77 -2.74
C THR A 190 11.39 8.95 -3.09
N ALA A 191 12.26 9.47 -3.95
CA ALA A 191 13.43 8.75 -4.47
C ALA A 191 14.50 8.42 -3.40
N ASP A 192 14.56 9.17 -2.30
CA ASP A 192 15.58 8.94 -1.24
C ASP A 192 15.54 7.52 -0.66
N GLY A 193 14.34 6.92 -0.56
CA GLY A 193 14.18 5.52 -0.17
C GLY A 193 14.84 4.58 -1.15
N SER A 194 14.57 4.78 -2.44
CA SER A 194 15.10 3.97 -3.53
C SER A 194 16.61 4.13 -3.71
N PHE A 195 17.16 5.33 -3.48
CA PHE A 195 18.59 5.54 -3.46
C PHE A 195 19.28 4.76 -2.34
N ARG A 196 18.74 4.80 -1.12
CA ARG A 196 19.27 4.03 0.03
C ARG A 196 19.20 2.52 -0.22
N GLU A 197 18.09 2.03 -0.75
CA GLU A 197 17.91 0.62 -1.08
C GLU A 197 18.91 0.15 -2.17
N ALA A 198 19.18 1.01 -3.17
CA ALA A 198 20.18 0.76 -4.20
C ALA A 198 21.64 0.83 -3.68
N GLY A 199 21.85 1.31 -2.45
CA GLY A 199 23.18 1.50 -1.87
C GLY A 199 24.00 2.63 -2.50
N ILE A 200 23.31 3.61 -3.10
CA ILE A 200 23.89 4.80 -3.74
C ILE A 200 23.24 6.07 -3.21
N THR A 201 23.81 7.21 -3.54
CA THR A 201 23.30 8.53 -3.17
C THR A 201 22.84 9.30 -4.43
N PRO A 202 22.01 10.35 -4.30
CA PRO A 202 21.68 11.22 -5.43
C PRO A 202 22.92 11.80 -6.11
N ASP A 203 24.01 12.03 -5.38
CA ASP A 203 25.27 12.58 -5.92
C ASP A 203 26.05 11.59 -6.79
N ASP A 204 25.73 10.30 -6.76
CA ASP A 204 26.34 9.29 -7.63
C ASP A 204 25.78 9.28 -9.05
N LEU A 205 24.67 9.97 -9.27
CA LEU A 205 24.01 10.14 -10.57
C LEU A 205 23.90 11.63 -10.95
N ILE A 206 23.55 11.88 -12.19
CA ILE A 206 23.22 13.23 -12.68
C ILE A 206 21.72 13.36 -12.84
N LYS A 207 21.11 14.24 -12.06
CA LYS A 207 19.73 14.65 -12.26
C LYS A 207 19.65 15.50 -13.52
N GLN A 208 18.75 15.12 -14.44
CA GLN A 208 18.59 15.78 -15.72
C GLN A 208 17.79 17.09 -15.58
N PRO A 209 18.06 18.11 -16.46
CA PRO A 209 17.31 19.35 -16.48
C PRO A 209 15.81 19.17 -16.75
N TYR A 210 15.46 18.22 -17.63
CA TYR A 210 14.05 17.93 -17.91
C TYR A 210 13.37 17.25 -16.73
N HIS A 211 12.28 17.85 -16.30
CA HIS A 211 11.42 17.30 -15.25
C HIS A 211 9.98 17.77 -15.48
N VAL A 212 9.02 17.03 -14.92
CA VAL A 212 7.59 17.40 -14.99
C VAL A 212 7.04 17.52 -13.57
N GLN A 213 6.74 18.76 -13.18
CA GLN A 213 6.17 19.06 -11.86
C GLN A 213 4.65 18.90 -11.87
N GLN A 214 4.13 18.16 -10.91
CA GLN A 214 2.69 18.00 -10.72
C GLN A 214 2.32 17.66 -9.28
N VAL A 215 1.02 17.66 -9.00
CA VAL A 215 0.49 17.12 -7.76
C VAL A 215 0.38 15.61 -7.89
N ILE A 216 1.13 14.88 -7.07
CA ILE A 216 1.06 13.42 -6.99
C ILE A 216 -0.03 13.05 -5.99
N LEU A 217 -0.97 12.21 -6.43
CA LEU A 217 -2.04 11.65 -5.60
C LEU A 217 -1.84 10.14 -5.49
N GLY A 218 -1.67 9.67 -4.26
CA GLY A 218 -1.61 8.24 -3.97
C GLY A 218 -2.86 7.80 -3.20
N TYR A 219 -3.46 6.71 -3.65
CA TYR A 219 -4.73 6.22 -3.13
C TYR A 219 -4.60 4.84 -2.49
N LEU A 220 -5.50 4.56 -1.58
CA LEU A 220 -5.92 3.19 -1.32
C LEU A 220 -6.86 2.78 -2.45
N ALA A 221 -6.70 1.57 -2.97
CA ALA A 221 -7.59 1.08 -4.01
C ALA A 221 -8.13 -0.30 -3.65
N PHE A 222 -9.45 -0.46 -3.77
CA PHE A 222 -10.14 -1.72 -3.50
C PHE A 222 -10.28 -2.53 -4.80
N ALA A 223 -9.95 -3.81 -4.77
CA ALA A 223 -10.08 -4.69 -5.92
C ALA A 223 -11.57 -4.97 -6.22
N ARG A 224 -12.02 -4.64 -7.44
CA ARG A 224 -13.43 -4.87 -7.86
C ARG A 224 -13.80 -6.34 -7.92
N ASN A 225 -12.82 -7.21 -8.19
CA ASN A 225 -12.98 -8.67 -8.24
C ASN A 225 -12.83 -9.34 -6.87
N SER A 226 -12.60 -8.57 -5.80
CA SER A 226 -12.53 -9.13 -4.44
C SER A 226 -13.91 -9.62 -3.99
N PRO A 227 -13.99 -10.78 -3.32
CA PRO A 227 -15.23 -11.23 -2.66
C PRO A 227 -15.69 -10.26 -1.56
N ASN A 228 -14.79 -9.40 -1.08
CA ASN A 228 -15.04 -8.41 -0.05
C ASN A 228 -15.36 -7.00 -0.61
N TYR A 229 -15.56 -6.86 -1.94
CA TYR A 229 -15.77 -5.55 -2.58
C TYR A 229 -16.93 -4.74 -1.98
N GLN A 230 -17.95 -5.40 -1.46
CA GLN A 230 -19.08 -4.78 -0.76
C GLN A 230 -18.68 -3.91 0.45
N TYR A 231 -17.50 -4.14 1.01
CA TYR A 231 -16.97 -3.38 2.15
C TYR A 231 -16.20 -2.11 1.73
N ALA A 232 -16.01 -1.86 0.44
CA ALA A 232 -15.29 -0.70 -0.06
C ALA A 232 -15.99 0.63 0.32
N ALA A 233 -17.30 0.74 0.09
CA ALA A 233 -18.04 1.97 0.38
C ALA A 233 -18.14 2.29 1.89
N PRO A 234 -18.45 1.36 2.80
CA PRO A 234 -18.36 1.61 4.24
C PRO A 234 -16.97 2.05 4.70
N LEU A 235 -15.91 1.44 4.15
CA LEU A 235 -14.52 1.79 4.47
C LEU A 235 -14.19 3.21 4.00
N GLU A 236 -14.58 3.57 2.78
CA GLU A 236 -14.40 4.92 2.23
C GLU A 236 -15.08 5.98 3.09
N ALA A 237 -16.34 5.77 3.48
CA ALA A 237 -17.07 6.70 4.35
C ALA A 237 -16.36 6.90 5.70
N MET A 238 -15.76 5.85 6.26
CA MET A 238 -15.01 5.95 7.51
C MET A 238 -13.69 6.70 7.32
N LEU A 239 -12.98 6.47 6.23
CA LEU A 239 -11.73 7.17 5.90
C LEU A 239 -11.99 8.66 5.64
N GLU A 240 -13.08 9.01 4.96
CA GLU A 240 -13.51 10.40 4.77
C GLU A 240 -13.76 11.10 6.12
N LYS A 241 -14.44 10.42 7.04
CA LYS A 241 -14.63 10.94 8.40
C LYS A 241 -13.31 11.14 9.13
N GLN A 242 -12.37 10.22 9.02
CA GLN A 242 -11.04 10.34 9.61
C GLN A 242 -10.24 11.50 8.98
N TYR A 243 -10.38 11.73 7.69
CA TYR A 243 -9.80 12.89 7.02
C TYR A 243 -10.32 14.19 7.60
N GLN A 244 -11.64 14.32 7.74
CA GLN A 244 -12.30 15.51 8.30
C GLN A 244 -11.92 15.77 9.76
N THR A 245 -11.62 14.71 10.54
CA THR A 245 -11.16 14.85 11.94
C THR A 245 -9.68 15.16 12.09
N GLY A 246 -8.93 15.27 10.98
CA GLY A 246 -7.51 15.61 10.97
C GLY A 246 -6.54 14.45 11.22
N LEU A 247 -7.02 13.19 11.28
CA LEU A 247 -6.16 12.03 11.48
C LEU A 247 -5.06 11.93 10.39
N PHE A 248 -5.41 12.21 9.14
CA PHE A 248 -4.46 12.23 8.03
C PHE A 248 -3.31 13.20 8.30
N HIS A 249 -3.62 14.41 8.75
CA HIS A 249 -2.61 15.42 9.07
C HIS A 249 -1.67 14.95 10.20
N LEU A 250 -2.22 14.37 11.27
CA LEU A 250 -1.43 13.84 12.39
C LEU A 250 -0.49 12.72 11.93
N LEU A 251 -0.96 11.81 11.08
CA LEU A 251 -0.15 10.73 10.54
C LEU A 251 0.94 11.25 9.58
N TRP A 252 0.64 12.26 8.77
CA TRP A 252 1.63 12.92 7.93
C TRP A 252 2.77 13.51 8.75
N GLN A 253 2.46 14.18 9.86
CA GLN A 253 3.48 14.67 10.80
C GLN A 253 4.27 13.53 11.44
N LYS A 254 3.58 12.47 11.90
CA LYS A 254 4.21 11.28 12.51
C LYS A 254 5.28 10.66 11.59
N TYR A 255 4.97 10.53 10.31
CA TYR A 255 5.87 9.94 9.31
C TYR A 255 6.80 10.96 8.65
N GLN A 256 6.81 12.22 9.11
CA GLN A 256 7.61 13.32 8.55
C GLN A 256 7.44 13.45 7.03
N LEU A 257 6.22 13.17 6.56
CA LEU A 257 5.90 13.24 5.14
C LEU A 257 5.87 14.69 4.68
N PRO A 258 6.23 14.93 3.42
CA PRO A 258 6.18 16.28 2.87
C PRO A 258 4.75 16.83 2.99
N THR A 259 4.62 18.00 3.61
CA THR A 259 3.32 18.64 3.80
C THR A 259 2.60 18.81 2.45
N SER A 260 1.29 18.50 2.47
CA SER A 260 0.39 18.87 1.36
C SER A 260 0.49 20.38 1.11
N PRO A 261 0.53 20.83 -0.14
CA PRO A 261 0.38 22.25 -0.44
C PRO A 261 -1.01 22.74 -0.03
#